data_9ba83fb91f957509560c35a86798489e
#
_entry.id   9ba83fb91f957509560c35a86798489e
#
_cell.length_a   1.000
_cell.length_b   1.000
_cell.length_c   1.000
_cell.angle_alpha   90.00
_cell.angle_beta   90.00
_cell.angle_gamma   90.00
#
_symmetry.space_group_name_H-M   'P 1'
#
loop_
_entity.id
_entity.type
_entity.pdbx_description
1 polymer ?
#
loop_
_entity_poly.entity_id
_entity_poly.type
_entity_poly.pdbx_seq_one_letter_code
_entity_poly.pdbx_strand_id
1 'polypeptide(L)'
;MTIVVQPSILKHVINQIADLDRVFHALADPSRRLIVERLARGPASVSELARPLAMSLPAVMQHLQVLEACSLVASEKTGRVRTCQIEPDMLRQAEQWVSHQRTTWERRLDRLGDYLRQDQQEGTQP
;
A
#
# COMPACT_ATOMS: atom_id res chain seq x y z
N MET A 1 -31.07 10.47 -17.67
CA MET A 1 -29.78 11.20 -17.70
C MET A 1 -28.64 10.19 -17.86
N THR A 2 -28.05 10.19 -19.03
CA THR A 2 -27.01 9.20 -19.31
C THR A 2 -25.65 9.76 -18.88
N ILE A 3 -25.02 9.16 -17.89
CA ILE A 3 -23.66 9.54 -17.49
C ILE A 3 -22.69 8.91 -18.50
N VAL A 4 -22.07 9.75 -19.31
CA VAL A 4 -21.06 9.30 -20.26
C VAL A 4 -19.69 9.43 -19.57
N VAL A 5 -19.13 8.30 -19.15
CA VAL A 5 -17.76 8.27 -18.64
C VAL A 5 -16.82 8.15 -19.82
N GLN A 6 -15.87 9.07 -19.95
CA GLN A 6 -14.89 9.03 -21.02
C GLN A 6 -14.02 7.77 -20.88
N PRO A 7 -13.73 7.04 -21.97
CA PRO A 7 -12.90 5.83 -21.92
C PRO A 7 -11.53 6.02 -21.27
N SER A 8 -10.93 7.22 -21.44
CA SER A 8 -9.64 7.54 -20.82
C SER A 8 -9.70 7.59 -19.29
N ILE A 9 -10.78 8.13 -18.73
CA ILE A 9 -11.01 8.20 -17.29
C ILE A 9 -11.25 6.80 -16.72
N LEU A 10 -12.08 6.01 -17.40
CA LEU A 10 -12.37 4.63 -16.99
C LEU A 10 -11.10 3.78 -16.98
N LYS A 11 -10.27 3.88 -18.01
CA LYS A 11 -9.00 3.17 -18.10
C LYS A 11 -8.06 3.56 -16.95
N HIS A 12 -7.99 4.84 -16.62
CA HIS A 12 -7.17 5.33 -15.51
C HIS A 12 -7.62 4.74 -14.17
N VAL A 13 -8.92 4.75 -13.89
CA VAL A 13 -9.49 4.17 -12.66
C VAL A 13 -9.21 2.67 -12.58
N ILE A 14 -9.40 1.94 -13.68
CA ILE A 14 -9.13 0.50 -13.72
C ILE A 14 -7.65 0.22 -13.46
N ASN A 15 -6.74 1.00 -14.02
CA ASN A 15 -5.31 0.85 -13.81
C ASN A 15 -4.94 1.10 -12.34
N GLN A 16 -5.52 2.12 -11.70
CA GLN A 16 -5.29 2.40 -10.26
C GLN A 16 -5.76 1.24 -9.38
N ILE A 17 -6.91 0.65 -9.68
CA ILE A 17 -7.43 -0.52 -8.94
C ILE A 17 -6.47 -1.70 -9.09
N ALA A 18 -6.02 -1.99 -10.31
CA ALA A 18 -5.10 -3.09 -10.58
C ALA A 18 -3.75 -2.88 -9.87
N ASP A 19 -3.26 -1.64 -9.81
CA ASP A 19 -2.02 -1.29 -9.13
C ASP A 19 -2.14 -1.50 -7.61
N LEU A 20 -3.25 -1.08 -7.01
CA LEU A 20 -3.52 -1.32 -5.59
C LEU A 20 -3.60 -2.80 -5.26
N ASP A 21 -4.26 -3.60 -6.09
CA ASP A 21 -4.36 -5.06 -5.90
C ASP A 21 -2.97 -5.69 -5.88
N ARG A 22 -2.10 -5.29 -6.79
CA ARG A 22 -0.72 -5.78 -6.86
C ARG A 22 0.09 -5.40 -5.62
N VAL A 23 -0.08 -4.16 -5.15
CA VAL A 23 0.60 -3.68 -3.94
C VAL A 23 0.18 -4.49 -2.73
N PHE A 24 -1.11 -4.68 -2.50
CA PHE A 24 -1.60 -5.46 -1.37
C PHE A 24 -1.20 -6.93 -1.48
N HIS A 25 -1.22 -7.50 -2.68
CA HIS A 25 -0.71 -8.85 -2.91
C HIS A 25 0.78 -8.97 -2.55
N ALA A 26 1.60 -8.02 -3.00
CA ALA A 26 3.02 -8.00 -2.69
C ALA A 26 3.27 -7.89 -1.19
N LEU A 27 2.53 -7.04 -0.48
CA LEU A 27 2.68 -6.82 0.95
C LEU A 27 2.05 -7.93 1.80
N ALA A 28 1.32 -8.86 1.22
CA ALA A 28 0.74 -10.00 1.95
C ALA A 28 1.78 -11.03 2.40
N ASP A 29 2.97 -11.03 1.82
CA ASP A 29 4.04 -11.95 2.15
C ASP A 29 4.97 -11.36 3.21
N PRO A 30 5.27 -12.10 4.32
CA PRO A 30 6.13 -11.59 5.39
C PRO A 30 7.54 -11.25 4.95
N SER A 31 8.14 -12.05 4.06
CA SER A 31 9.50 -11.80 3.57
C SER A 31 9.57 -10.52 2.76
N ARG A 32 8.56 -10.27 1.93
CA ARG A 32 8.48 -9.02 1.15
C ARG A 32 8.29 -7.81 2.05
N ARG A 33 7.49 -7.93 3.11
CA ARG A 33 7.36 -6.85 4.10
C ARG A 33 8.69 -6.54 4.79
N LEU A 34 9.48 -7.57 5.14
CA LEU A 34 10.80 -7.38 5.73
C LEU A 34 11.76 -6.67 4.76
N ILE A 35 11.70 -6.97 3.48
CA ILE A 35 12.48 -6.27 2.46
C ILE A 35 12.09 -4.79 2.41
N VAL A 36 10.80 -4.49 2.37
CA VAL A 36 10.30 -3.12 2.38
C VAL A 36 10.74 -2.37 3.65
N GLU A 37 10.62 -3.00 4.81
CA GLU A 37 11.06 -2.41 6.08
C GLU A 37 12.55 -2.09 6.08
N ARG A 38 13.37 -2.98 5.53
CA ARG A 38 14.81 -2.73 5.41
C ARG A 38 15.10 -1.56 4.47
N LEU A 39 14.43 -1.53 3.32
CA LEU A 39 14.62 -0.47 2.32
C LEU A 39 14.06 0.88 2.77
N ALA A 40 13.11 0.88 3.71
CA ALA A 40 12.61 2.11 4.32
C ALA A 40 13.69 2.86 5.09
N ARG A 41 14.75 2.17 5.51
CA ARG A 41 15.90 2.77 6.20
C ARG A 41 17.00 3.27 5.24
N GLY A 42 16.90 2.95 3.98
CA GLY A 42 17.81 3.38 2.95
C GLY A 42 18.07 2.29 1.91
N PRO A 43 18.69 2.65 0.79
CA PRO A 43 19.01 1.67 -0.26
C PRO A 43 19.89 0.53 0.25
N ALA A 44 19.74 -0.64 -0.36
CA ALA A 44 20.52 -1.82 -0.02
C ALA A 44 20.75 -2.68 -1.25
N SER A 45 21.88 -3.39 -1.28
CA SER A 45 22.15 -4.38 -2.31
C SER A 45 21.33 -5.65 -2.07
N VAL A 46 21.19 -6.49 -3.10
CA VAL A 46 20.51 -7.79 -2.98
C VAL A 46 21.18 -8.66 -1.91
N SER A 47 22.50 -8.66 -1.84
CA SER A 47 23.26 -9.40 -0.83
C SER A 47 22.97 -8.92 0.59
N GLU A 48 22.88 -7.61 0.79
CA GLU A 48 22.54 -7.03 2.09
C GLU A 48 21.11 -7.37 2.52
N LEU A 49 20.19 -7.50 1.57
CA LEU A 49 18.80 -7.92 1.86
C LEU A 49 18.73 -9.40 2.21
N ALA A 50 19.55 -10.25 1.58
CA ALA A 50 19.50 -11.70 1.77
C ALA A 50 20.00 -12.14 3.15
N ARG A 51 21.01 -11.47 3.70
CA ARG A 51 21.66 -11.86 4.97
C ARG A 51 20.68 -11.98 6.14
N PRO A 52 19.92 -10.92 6.51
CA PRO A 52 19.03 -10.99 7.65
C PRO A 52 17.83 -11.91 7.43
N LEU A 53 17.48 -12.19 6.17
CA LEU A 53 16.33 -13.04 5.84
C LEU A 53 16.67 -14.54 5.85
N ALA A 54 17.96 -14.90 5.91
CA ALA A 54 18.45 -16.28 5.80
C ALA A 54 17.89 -16.99 4.55
N MET A 55 17.77 -16.25 3.45
CA MET A 55 17.25 -16.75 2.17
C MET A 55 18.36 -16.79 1.14
N SER A 56 18.20 -17.67 0.14
CA SER A 56 19.09 -17.69 -1.02
C SER A 56 18.91 -16.43 -1.87
N LEU A 57 19.95 -16.06 -2.61
CA LEU A 57 19.88 -14.92 -3.54
C LEU A 57 18.75 -15.09 -4.57
N PRO A 58 18.56 -16.28 -5.21
CA PRO A 58 17.43 -16.46 -6.10
C PRO A 58 16.06 -16.23 -5.46
N ALA A 59 15.87 -16.63 -4.20
CA ALA A 59 14.63 -16.41 -3.48
C ALA A 59 14.38 -14.92 -3.23
N VAL A 60 15.42 -14.18 -2.81
CA VAL A 60 15.33 -12.72 -2.64
C VAL A 60 15.02 -12.04 -3.98
N MET A 61 15.65 -12.50 -5.06
CA MET A 61 15.40 -11.96 -6.40
C MET A 61 13.94 -12.15 -6.84
N GLN A 62 13.32 -13.29 -6.52
CA GLN A 62 11.91 -13.53 -6.82
C GLN A 62 11.00 -12.55 -6.06
N HIS A 63 11.26 -12.32 -4.78
CA HIS A 63 10.52 -11.33 -3.99
C HIS A 63 10.70 -9.92 -4.53
N LEU A 64 11.92 -9.56 -4.94
CA LEU A 64 12.19 -8.26 -5.53
C LEU A 64 11.47 -8.07 -6.86
N GLN A 65 11.36 -9.11 -7.68
CA GLN A 65 10.60 -9.04 -8.93
C GLN A 65 9.13 -8.72 -8.68
N VAL A 66 8.53 -9.31 -7.67
CA VAL A 66 7.13 -9.01 -7.29
C VAL A 66 7.00 -7.56 -6.83
N LEU A 67 7.93 -7.08 -6.00
CA LEU A 67 7.93 -5.70 -5.49
C LEU A 67 8.20 -4.68 -6.60
N GLU A 68 9.07 -4.99 -7.54
CA GLU A 68 9.35 -4.14 -8.70
C GLU A 68 8.16 -4.08 -9.68
N ALA A 69 7.48 -5.22 -9.87
CA ALA A 69 6.34 -5.28 -10.78
C ALA A 69 5.17 -4.40 -10.33
N CYS A 70 5.03 -4.14 -9.04
CA CYS A 70 4.00 -3.24 -8.51
C CYS A 70 4.55 -1.84 -8.17
N SER A 71 5.77 -1.53 -8.57
CA SER A 71 6.43 -0.24 -8.36
C SER A 71 6.63 0.15 -6.90
N LEU A 72 6.71 -0.82 -5.99
CA LEU A 72 7.10 -0.57 -4.60
C LEU A 72 8.59 -0.41 -4.44
N VAL A 73 9.37 -1.05 -5.30
CA VAL A 73 10.83 -1.06 -5.27
C VAL A 73 11.35 -0.81 -6.68
N ALA A 74 12.40 -0.04 -6.79
CA ALA A 74 13.21 0.09 -8.01
C ALA A 74 14.60 -0.42 -7.73
N SER A 75 15.26 -0.99 -8.73
CA SER A 75 16.64 -1.39 -8.61
C SER A 75 17.48 -0.86 -9.77
N GLU A 76 18.73 -0.57 -9.47
CA GLU A 76 19.70 -0.10 -10.45
C GLU A 76 20.97 -0.96 -10.35
N LYS A 77 21.44 -1.44 -11.50
CA LYS A 77 22.66 -2.24 -11.56
C LYS A 77 23.84 -1.35 -11.91
N THR A 78 24.81 -1.25 -11.01
CA THR A 78 26.06 -0.55 -11.23
C THR A 78 27.20 -1.58 -11.17
N GLY A 79 27.79 -1.90 -12.32
CA GLY A 79 28.76 -2.97 -12.42
C GLY A 79 28.14 -4.33 -12.10
N ARG A 80 28.64 -5.01 -11.06
CA ARG A 80 28.11 -6.31 -10.60
C ARG A 80 27.11 -6.20 -9.45
N VAL A 81 26.90 -4.98 -8.95
CA VAL A 81 26.06 -4.74 -7.78
C VAL A 81 24.71 -4.19 -8.23
N ARG A 82 23.63 -4.86 -7.77
CA ARG A 82 22.26 -4.37 -7.91
C ARG A 82 21.85 -3.73 -6.60
N THR A 83 21.55 -2.44 -6.65
CA THR A 83 21.08 -1.66 -5.50
C THR A 83 19.60 -1.42 -5.62
N CYS A 84 18.87 -1.73 -4.56
CA CYS A 84 17.43 -1.59 -4.47
C CYS A 84 17.06 -0.40 -3.59
N GLN A 85 15.98 0.27 -3.93
CA GLN A 85 15.43 1.38 -3.15
C GLN A 85 13.92 1.39 -3.21
N ILE A 86 13.28 1.98 -2.20
CA ILE A 86 11.83 2.15 -2.19
C ILE A 86 11.41 3.22 -3.20
N GLU A 87 10.31 2.95 -3.89
CA GLU A 87 9.53 3.92 -4.64
C GLU A 87 8.32 4.31 -3.78
N PRO A 88 8.28 5.53 -3.21
CA PRO A 88 7.28 5.85 -2.19
C PRO A 88 5.87 6.06 -2.71
N ASP A 89 5.69 6.29 -4.02
CA ASP A 89 4.39 6.67 -4.57
C ASP A 89 3.30 5.61 -4.37
N MET A 90 3.62 4.34 -4.60
CA MET A 90 2.64 3.26 -4.43
C MET A 90 2.33 2.98 -2.97
N LEU A 91 3.30 3.12 -2.06
CA LEU A 91 3.04 3.06 -0.63
C LEU A 91 2.09 4.18 -0.21
N ARG A 92 2.30 5.37 -0.75
CA ARG A 92 1.44 6.53 -0.47
C ARG A 92 0.01 6.29 -0.95
N GLN A 93 -0.16 5.72 -2.13
CA GLN A 93 -1.50 5.39 -2.65
C GLN A 93 -2.20 4.34 -1.79
N ALA A 94 -1.48 3.30 -1.35
CA ALA A 94 -2.02 2.28 -0.46
C ALA A 94 -2.42 2.88 0.89
N GLU A 95 -1.59 3.74 1.44
CA GLU A 95 -1.88 4.47 2.68
C GLU A 95 -3.13 5.33 2.55
N GLN A 96 -3.26 6.06 1.45
CA GLN A 96 -4.43 6.91 1.19
C GLN A 96 -5.71 6.08 1.11
N TRP A 97 -5.66 4.94 0.46
CA TRP A 97 -6.81 4.06 0.38
C TRP A 97 -7.25 3.57 1.76
N VAL A 98 -6.30 3.07 2.57
CA VAL A 98 -6.56 2.59 3.93
C VAL A 98 -7.08 3.71 4.82
N SER A 99 -6.42 4.87 4.79
CA SER A 99 -6.83 6.06 5.53
C SER A 99 -8.25 6.51 5.20
N HIS A 100 -8.62 6.45 3.92
CA HIS A 100 -9.95 6.83 3.47
C HIS A 100 -11.02 5.90 4.06
N GLN A 101 -10.78 4.60 4.07
CA GLN A 101 -11.71 3.62 4.66
C GLN A 101 -11.86 3.86 6.16
N ARG A 102 -10.77 4.06 6.87
CA ARG A 102 -10.77 4.34 8.30
C ARG A 102 -11.52 5.64 8.62
N THR A 103 -11.27 6.71 7.88
CA THR A 103 -11.93 8.00 8.07
C THR A 103 -13.43 7.90 7.82
N THR A 104 -13.85 7.17 6.80
CA THR A 104 -15.27 6.94 6.50
C THR A 104 -15.96 6.20 7.65
N TRP A 105 -15.32 5.18 8.20
CA TRP A 105 -15.83 4.44 9.34
C TRP A 105 -15.92 5.30 10.61
N GLU A 106 -14.87 6.06 10.92
CA GLU A 106 -14.83 6.96 12.09
C GLU A 106 -15.91 8.03 12.02
N ARG A 107 -16.15 8.63 10.86
CA ARG A 107 -17.24 9.59 10.66
C ARG A 107 -18.62 8.96 10.90
N ARG A 108 -18.78 7.73 10.49
CA ARG A 108 -20.04 6.99 10.72
C ARG A 108 -20.25 6.74 12.21
N LEU A 109 -19.21 6.37 12.95
CA LEU A 109 -19.25 6.19 14.40
C LEU A 109 -19.56 7.50 15.12
N ASP A 110 -18.95 8.60 14.70
CA ASP A 110 -19.19 9.92 15.29
C ASP A 110 -20.64 10.35 15.12
N ARG A 111 -21.21 10.14 13.92
CA ARG A 111 -22.64 10.43 13.66
C ARG A 111 -23.56 9.59 14.52
N LEU A 112 -23.25 8.33 14.71
CA LEU A 112 -24.02 7.45 15.59
C LEU A 112 -23.95 7.91 17.03
N GLY A 113 -22.74 8.28 17.50
CA GLY A 113 -22.54 8.81 18.85
C GLY A 113 -23.33 10.10 19.09
N ASP A 114 -23.34 11.02 18.13
CA ASP A 114 -24.11 12.27 18.21
C ASP A 114 -25.62 11.99 18.26
N TYR A 115 -26.09 11.05 17.44
CA TYR A 115 -27.50 10.63 17.44
C TYR A 115 -27.90 10.06 18.81
N LEU A 116 -27.11 9.20 19.39
CA LEU A 116 -27.37 8.63 20.71
C LEU A 116 -27.36 9.67 21.82
N ARG A 117 -26.47 10.66 21.76
CA ARG A 117 -26.44 11.77 22.72
C ARG A 117 -27.68 12.65 22.62
N GLN A 118 -28.15 12.95 21.40
CA GLN A 118 -29.39 13.69 21.18
C GLN A 118 -30.61 12.96 21.73
N ASP A 119 -30.69 11.66 21.50
CA ASP A 119 -31.77 10.83 21.99
C ASP A 119 -31.82 10.82 23.52
N GLN A 120 -30.69 10.74 24.19
CA GLN A 120 -30.61 10.83 25.66
C GLN A 120 -31.03 12.19 26.18
N GLN A 121 -30.68 13.27 25.50
CA GLN A 121 -31.08 14.62 25.90
C GLN A 121 -32.56 14.85 25.75
N GLU A 122 -33.19 14.33 24.70
CA GLU A 122 -34.66 14.40 24.50
C GLU A 122 -35.39 13.54 25.51
N GLY A 123 -34.81 12.41 25.91
CA GLY A 123 -35.39 11.50 26.92
C GLY A 123 -35.34 12.00 28.34
N THR A 124 -34.54 13.05 28.64
CA THR A 124 -34.39 13.61 30.00
C THR A 124 -35.21 14.89 30.26
N GLN A 125 -35.96 15.38 29.29
CA GLN A 125 -36.85 16.52 29.51
C GLN A 125 -38.16 16.03 30.15
N PRO A 126 -38.61 16.71 31.24
CA PRO A 126 -39.88 16.40 31.89
C PRO A 126 -41.10 16.69 31.00
#